data_8d6aff24569e2bf5720a1ac9a6546cf6
#
_entry.id   8d6aff24569e2bf5720a1ac9a6546cf6
#
_cell.length_a   1.000
_cell.length_b   1.000
_cell.length_c   1.000
_cell.angle_alpha   90.00
_cell.angle_beta   90.00
_cell.angle_gamma   90.00
#
_symmetry.space_group_name_H-M   'P 1'
#
loop_
_entity.id
_entity.type
_entity.pdbx_description
1 polymer ?
#
loop_
_entity_poly.entity_id
_entity_poly.type
_entity_poly.pdbx_seq_one_letter_code
_entity_poly.pdbx_strand_id
1 'polypeptide(L)'
;MRAIEVFGMERLKQTFFHSLMSYINLSLLAIISLSLLSIFFAFWATEQTEHDAQSINVAGSIRYQTLQIGLMAKTQNEGLEQLISTLDQTWENPLFTNIRQAQNTSSLQAIYLRSYQNWLTVVRPILKQKNQGTELYPLLMRQVILTDQLVNQIQITAEKKISHLRNFLLISLLITTLVGSFIFYLLKNRIEEPLNQLTEAAHKISEGEINQIIHIDGKDELSLLAKTFNYMSLSIKETYDELEARVFDRTKELERNNKTLELLFDTARMTLDDDHPALDYQHILGHLSNITDNDNIELCLFTSQGKQP
;
A
#
# COMPACT_ATOMS: atom_id res chain seq x y z
N MET A 1 11.65 24.89 30.99
CA MET A 1 10.57 23.96 30.67
C MET A 1 10.23 23.87 29.18
N ARG A 2 10.12 24.98 28.43
CA ARG A 2 9.83 24.94 26.97
C ARG A 2 10.92 24.33 26.05
N ALA A 3 12.19 24.33 26.44
CA ALA A 3 13.28 23.79 25.63
C ALA A 3 13.32 22.25 25.61
N ILE A 4 12.82 21.58 26.64
CA ILE A 4 12.81 20.11 26.74
C ILE A 4 11.66 19.53 25.90
N GLU A 5 10.52 20.21 25.80
CA GLU A 5 9.40 19.79 24.95
C GLU A 5 9.71 19.92 23.44
N VAL A 6 10.43 20.96 23.03
CA VAL A 6 10.82 21.16 21.62
C VAL A 6 11.86 20.12 21.21
N PHE A 7 12.81 19.77 22.08
CA PHE A 7 13.84 18.75 21.79
C PHE A 7 13.27 17.32 21.76
N GLY A 8 12.25 17.05 22.57
CA GLY A 8 11.49 15.79 22.56
C GLY A 8 10.64 15.63 21.31
N MET A 9 10.02 16.69 20.83
CA MET A 9 9.17 16.69 19.64
C MET A 9 9.97 16.58 18.35
N GLU A 10 11.18 17.14 18.27
CA GLU A 10 12.07 16.95 17.12
C GLU A 10 12.65 15.52 17.05
N ARG A 11 13.02 14.93 18.18
CA ARG A 11 13.44 13.51 18.20
C ARG A 11 12.30 12.56 17.83
N LEU A 12 11.07 12.81 18.30
CA LEU A 12 9.90 12.02 17.90
C LEU A 12 9.58 12.16 16.40
N LYS A 13 9.73 13.36 15.83
CA LYS A 13 9.57 13.55 14.38
C LYS A 13 10.65 12.83 13.57
N GLN A 14 11.91 12.87 13.99
CA GLN A 14 13.01 12.18 13.27
C GLN A 14 12.90 10.66 13.35
N THR A 15 12.43 10.09 14.46
CA THR A 15 12.21 8.63 14.57
C THR A 15 10.96 8.18 13.80
N PHE A 16 9.91 9.00 13.73
CA PHE A 16 8.67 8.64 13.05
C PHE A 16 8.84 8.56 11.51
N PHE A 17 9.67 9.42 10.91
CA PHE A 17 9.91 9.41 9.46
C PHE A 17 10.91 8.36 8.97
N HIS A 18 11.62 7.67 9.87
CA HIS A 18 12.58 6.63 9.51
C HIS A 18 12.13 5.21 9.86
N SER A 19 10.97 5.06 10.51
CA SER A 19 10.39 3.77 10.82
C SER A 19 9.68 3.19 9.59
N LEU A 20 9.97 1.94 9.29
CA LEU A 20 9.31 1.16 8.24
C LEU A 20 7.79 1.13 8.42
N MET A 21 7.34 1.01 9.68
CA MET A 21 5.93 1.03 10.04
C MET A 21 5.27 2.36 9.70
N SER A 22 6.01 3.48 9.76
CA SER A 22 5.50 4.79 9.37
C SER A 22 5.28 4.91 7.86
N TYR A 23 6.17 4.35 7.04
CA TYR A 23 5.99 4.32 5.57
C TYR A 23 4.78 3.48 5.19
N ILE A 24 4.59 2.31 5.80
CA ILE A 24 3.42 1.45 5.54
C ILE A 24 2.13 2.17 5.94
N ASN A 25 2.07 2.73 7.15
CA ASN A 25 0.89 3.43 7.64
C ASN A 25 0.55 4.66 6.81
N LEU A 26 1.56 5.47 6.43
CA LEU A 26 1.36 6.65 5.58
C LEU A 26 0.87 6.27 4.19
N SER A 27 1.41 5.21 3.59
CA SER A 27 1.00 4.72 2.28
C SER A 27 -0.43 4.17 2.29
N LEU A 28 -0.81 3.40 3.30
CA LEU A 28 -2.17 2.92 3.51
C LEU A 28 -3.15 4.09 3.69
N LEU A 29 -2.79 5.06 4.53
CA LEU A 29 -3.61 6.24 4.77
C LEU A 29 -3.78 7.08 3.50
N ALA A 30 -2.74 7.21 2.67
CA ALA A 30 -2.80 7.90 1.38
C ALA A 30 -3.77 7.21 0.42
N ILE A 31 -3.73 5.88 0.28
CA ILE A 31 -4.64 5.12 -0.59
C ILE A 31 -6.08 5.23 -0.09
N ILE A 32 -6.30 5.03 1.22
CA ILE A 32 -7.63 5.09 1.83
C ILE A 32 -8.21 6.50 1.68
N SER A 33 -7.45 7.55 1.97
CA SER A 33 -7.91 8.94 1.84
C SER A 33 -8.25 9.31 0.40
N LEU A 34 -7.45 8.88 -0.57
CA LEU A 34 -7.70 9.10 -1.99
C LEU A 34 -8.97 8.37 -2.47
N SER A 35 -9.17 7.13 -2.02
CA SER A 35 -10.36 6.34 -2.32
C SER A 35 -11.63 6.96 -1.71
N LEU A 36 -11.57 7.36 -0.44
CA LEU A 36 -12.70 8.03 0.22
C LEU A 36 -13.05 9.37 -0.45
N LEU A 37 -12.05 10.15 -0.84
CA LEU A 37 -12.26 11.40 -1.56
C LEU A 37 -12.94 11.16 -2.91
N SER A 38 -12.52 10.14 -3.64
CA SER A 38 -13.13 9.76 -4.92
C SER A 38 -14.57 9.32 -4.77
N ILE A 39 -14.89 8.51 -3.76
CA ILE A 39 -16.25 8.06 -3.45
C ILE A 39 -17.13 9.24 -3.03
N PHE A 40 -16.64 10.09 -2.14
CA PHE A 40 -17.36 11.29 -1.71
C PHE A 40 -17.71 12.20 -2.89
N PHE A 41 -16.76 12.45 -3.78
CA PHE A 41 -16.99 13.26 -4.97
C PHE A 41 -17.98 12.61 -5.94
N ALA A 42 -17.90 11.29 -6.12
CA ALA A 42 -18.86 10.55 -6.96
C ALA A 42 -20.30 10.65 -6.38
N PHE A 43 -20.44 10.47 -5.08
CA PHE A 43 -21.73 10.60 -4.40
C PHE A 43 -22.33 12.01 -4.55
N TRP A 44 -21.54 13.04 -4.23
CA TRP A 44 -21.95 14.43 -4.37
C TRP A 44 -22.38 14.80 -5.79
N ALA A 45 -21.64 14.33 -6.79
CA ALA A 45 -21.95 14.59 -8.19
C ALA A 45 -23.21 13.81 -8.66
N THR A 46 -23.47 12.61 -8.14
CA THR A 46 -24.67 11.82 -8.44
C THR A 46 -25.92 12.53 -7.93
N GLU A 47 -25.89 13.10 -6.73
CA GLU A 47 -27.02 13.84 -6.15
C GLU A 47 -27.40 15.05 -7.00
N GLN A 48 -26.41 15.77 -7.56
CA GLN A 48 -26.69 16.86 -8.49
C GLN A 48 -27.36 16.40 -9.79
N THR A 49 -27.06 15.19 -10.25
CA THR A 49 -27.61 14.64 -11.49
C THR A 49 -29.09 14.25 -11.34
N GLU A 50 -29.53 13.84 -10.16
CA GLU A 50 -30.93 13.54 -9.86
C GLU A 50 -31.81 14.79 -10.01
N HIS A 51 -31.37 15.93 -9.53
CA HIS A 51 -32.08 17.22 -9.71
C HIS A 51 -32.18 17.64 -11.18
N ASP A 52 -31.18 17.36 -11.98
CA ASP A 52 -31.23 17.65 -13.42
C ASP A 52 -32.28 16.77 -14.15
N ALA A 53 -32.38 15.47 -13.80
CA ALA A 53 -33.39 14.59 -14.36
C ALA A 53 -34.83 15.00 -13.99
N GLN A 54 -35.05 15.41 -12.74
CA GLN A 54 -36.34 15.95 -12.30
C GLN A 54 -36.68 17.25 -13.04
N SER A 55 -35.71 18.13 -13.26
CA SER A 55 -35.89 19.37 -14.01
C SER A 55 -36.26 19.11 -15.48
N ILE A 56 -35.70 18.09 -16.12
CA ILE A 56 -36.06 17.65 -17.46
C ILE A 56 -37.54 17.19 -17.51
N ASN A 57 -37.97 16.38 -16.53
CA ASN A 57 -39.35 15.90 -16.44
C ASN A 57 -40.35 17.04 -16.25
N VAL A 58 -40.05 18.00 -15.37
CA VAL A 58 -40.90 19.18 -15.13
C VAL A 58 -40.95 20.06 -16.38
N ALA A 59 -39.85 20.31 -17.06
CA ALA A 59 -39.84 21.05 -18.32
C ALA A 59 -40.60 20.32 -19.42
N GLY A 60 -40.51 18.99 -19.49
CA GLY A 60 -41.32 18.14 -20.37
C GLY A 60 -42.81 18.23 -20.08
N SER A 61 -43.21 18.33 -18.80
CA SER A 61 -44.63 18.50 -18.41
C SER A 61 -45.17 19.84 -18.84
N ILE A 62 -44.38 20.93 -18.85
CA ILE A 62 -44.77 22.23 -19.40
C ILE A 62 -45.17 22.10 -20.88
N ARG A 63 -44.37 21.39 -21.67
CA ARG A 63 -44.66 21.13 -23.08
C ARG A 63 -45.98 20.38 -23.26
N TYR A 64 -46.18 19.32 -22.50
CA TYR A 64 -47.37 18.51 -22.55
C TYR A 64 -48.63 19.30 -22.14
N GLN A 65 -48.54 20.07 -21.02
CA GLN A 65 -49.62 20.92 -20.54
C GLN A 65 -49.97 22.03 -21.56
N THR A 66 -48.98 22.61 -22.25
CA THR A 66 -49.17 23.60 -23.31
C THR A 66 -49.99 23.01 -24.47
N LEU A 67 -49.71 21.77 -24.88
CA LEU A 67 -50.49 21.07 -25.90
C LEU A 67 -51.90 20.74 -25.44
N GLN A 68 -52.08 20.30 -24.20
CA GLN A 68 -53.41 20.04 -23.61
C GLN A 68 -54.26 21.31 -23.58
N ILE A 69 -53.69 22.44 -23.16
CA ILE A 69 -54.34 23.76 -23.17
C ILE A 69 -54.81 24.10 -24.58
N GLY A 70 -53.98 23.85 -25.59
CA GLY A 70 -54.36 24.11 -26.99
C GLY A 70 -55.54 23.28 -27.48
N LEU A 71 -55.62 22.02 -27.09
CA LEU A 71 -56.75 21.14 -27.39
C LEU A 71 -58.02 21.57 -26.67
N MET A 72 -57.93 21.89 -25.36
CA MET A 72 -59.07 22.32 -24.56
C MET A 72 -59.59 23.72 -24.95
N ALA A 73 -58.68 24.62 -25.30
CA ALA A 73 -59.09 25.93 -25.80
C ALA A 73 -59.96 25.87 -27.07
N LYS A 74 -59.69 24.88 -27.93
CA LYS A 74 -60.55 24.61 -29.14
C LYS A 74 -61.93 24.07 -28.81
N THR A 75 -62.10 23.32 -27.69
CA THR A 75 -63.30 22.66 -27.29
C THR A 75 -64.18 23.46 -26.31
N GLN A 76 -63.75 24.68 -25.92
CA GLN A 76 -64.38 25.55 -24.92
C GLN A 76 -64.73 24.83 -23.60
N ASN A 77 -63.84 23.98 -23.09
CA ASN A 77 -64.08 23.14 -21.94
C ASN A 77 -63.89 23.93 -20.62
N GLU A 78 -64.73 23.70 -19.62
CA GLU A 78 -64.66 24.38 -18.28
C GLU A 78 -63.39 24.13 -17.51
N GLY A 79 -62.60 23.12 -17.85
CA GLY A 79 -61.28 22.83 -17.21
C GLY A 79 -60.09 23.67 -17.67
N LEU A 80 -60.26 24.60 -18.62
CA LEU A 80 -59.16 25.39 -19.20
C LEU A 80 -58.45 26.29 -18.17
N GLU A 81 -59.21 26.96 -17.30
CA GLU A 81 -58.59 27.82 -16.26
C GLU A 81 -57.77 27.04 -15.25
N GLN A 82 -58.22 25.85 -14.90
CA GLN A 82 -57.46 24.98 -13.98
C GLN A 82 -56.15 24.53 -14.61
N LEU A 83 -56.15 24.17 -15.89
CA LEU A 83 -54.91 23.81 -16.61
C LEU A 83 -53.93 24.97 -16.72
N ILE A 84 -54.43 26.19 -17.01
CA ILE A 84 -53.59 27.41 -17.03
C ILE A 84 -52.98 27.64 -15.66
N SER A 85 -53.75 27.50 -14.56
CA SER A 85 -53.21 27.62 -13.20
C SER A 85 -52.15 26.56 -12.87
N THR A 86 -52.38 25.31 -13.29
CA THR A 86 -51.41 24.21 -13.11
C THR A 86 -50.15 24.48 -13.89
N LEU A 87 -50.21 24.98 -15.10
CA LEU A 87 -49.05 25.34 -15.89
C LEU A 87 -48.28 26.53 -15.28
N ASP A 88 -48.98 27.54 -14.75
CA ASP A 88 -48.35 28.64 -14.01
C ASP A 88 -47.54 28.11 -12.81
N GLN A 89 -48.11 27.19 -12.00
CA GLN A 89 -47.40 26.54 -10.88
C GLN A 89 -46.23 25.71 -11.35
N THR A 90 -46.34 25.03 -12.49
CA THR A 90 -45.26 24.25 -13.07
C THR A 90 -44.05 25.13 -13.47
N TRP A 91 -44.32 26.32 -14.03
CA TRP A 91 -43.26 27.32 -14.32
C TRP A 91 -42.58 27.84 -13.06
N GLU A 92 -43.28 27.92 -11.94
CA GLU A 92 -42.73 28.38 -10.64
C GLU A 92 -42.12 27.26 -9.80
N ASN A 93 -42.00 26.06 -10.34
CA ASN A 93 -41.48 24.91 -9.63
C ASN A 93 -40.09 25.22 -9.00
N PRO A 94 -39.87 24.82 -7.74
CA PRO A 94 -38.60 25.03 -7.02
C PRO A 94 -37.35 24.51 -7.76
N LEU A 95 -37.49 23.46 -8.58
CA LEU A 95 -36.41 22.91 -9.39
C LEU A 95 -35.80 23.91 -10.37
N PHE A 96 -36.54 24.93 -10.80
CA PHE A 96 -36.05 26.01 -11.66
C PHE A 96 -35.43 27.19 -10.90
N THR A 97 -35.41 27.18 -9.56
CA THR A 97 -34.89 28.29 -8.75
C THR A 97 -33.46 28.58 -9.08
N ASN A 98 -32.63 27.55 -9.21
CA ASN A 98 -31.21 27.68 -9.56
C ASN A 98 -31.01 28.27 -10.97
N ILE A 99 -31.90 27.96 -11.91
CA ILE A 99 -31.90 28.50 -13.28
C ILE A 99 -32.30 29.98 -13.26
N ARG A 100 -33.32 30.32 -12.46
CA ARG A 100 -33.81 31.71 -12.32
C ARG A 100 -32.84 32.65 -11.66
N GLN A 101 -32.11 32.15 -10.63
CA GLN A 101 -31.22 32.94 -9.78
C GLN A 101 -29.76 32.89 -10.21
N ALA A 102 -29.43 32.23 -11.32
CA ALA A 102 -28.07 32.15 -11.81
C ALA A 102 -27.48 33.57 -12.01
N GLN A 103 -26.37 33.89 -11.33
CA GLN A 103 -25.73 35.21 -11.38
C GLN A 103 -25.07 35.52 -12.73
N ASN A 104 -24.72 34.47 -13.50
CA ASN A 104 -24.18 34.64 -14.86
C ASN A 104 -25.25 34.25 -15.86
N THR A 105 -25.53 35.09 -16.83
CA THR A 105 -26.48 34.88 -17.92
C THR A 105 -26.08 33.61 -18.71
N SER A 106 -26.40 32.45 -18.16
CA SER A 106 -26.17 31.18 -18.86
C SER A 106 -27.15 31.06 -20.02
N SER A 107 -26.76 30.38 -21.10
CA SER A 107 -27.66 30.10 -22.22
C SER A 107 -28.96 29.44 -21.76
N LEU A 108 -28.90 28.62 -20.72
CA LEU A 108 -30.04 27.96 -20.10
C LEU A 108 -31.00 28.97 -19.44
N GLN A 109 -30.48 29.93 -18.66
CA GLN A 109 -31.27 30.98 -18.03
C GLN A 109 -31.96 31.86 -19.08
N ALA A 110 -31.26 32.25 -20.14
CA ALA A 110 -31.82 33.05 -21.21
C ALA A 110 -33.01 32.36 -21.92
N ILE A 111 -32.85 31.05 -22.19
CA ILE A 111 -33.93 30.24 -22.82
C ILE A 111 -35.11 30.09 -21.86
N TYR A 112 -34.86 29.81 -20.59
CA TYR A 112 -35.89 29.72 -19.56
C TYR A 112 -36.71 31.03 -19.48
N LEU A 113 -36.03 32.15 -19.29
CA LEU A 113 -36.68 33.47 -19.19
C LEU A 113 -37.49 33.83 -20.45
N ARG A 114 -36.91 33.54 -21.62
CA ARG A 114 -37.61 33.77 -22.91
C ARG A 114 -38.87 32.95 -23.04
N SER A 115 -38.82 31.67 -22.67
CA SER A 115 -39.94 30.75 -22.74
C SER A 115 -41.04 31.14 -21.72
N TYR A 116 -40.64 31.47 -20.48
CA TYR A 116 -41.52 31.89 -19.41
C TYR A 116 -42.17 33.27 -19.70
N GLN A 117 -41.42 34.25 -20.20
CA GLN A 117 -41.94 35.51 -20.60
C GLN A 117 -42.93 35.39 -21.77
N ASN A 118 -42.63 34.56 -22.78
CA ASN A 118 -43.57 34.31 -23.89
C ASN A 118 -44.90 33.70 -23.38
N TRP A 119 -44.84 32.81 -22.38
CA TRP A 119 -46.02 32.29 -21.72
C TRP A 119 -46.82 33.40 -21.04
N LEU A 120 -46.19 34.20 -20.18
CA LEU A 120 -46.84 35.20 -19.35
C LEU A 120 -47.42 36.39 -20.18
N THR A 121 -46.67 36.88 -21.19
CA THR A 121 -47.00 38.10 -21.89
C THR A 121 -47.76 37.88 -23.19
N VAL A 122 -47.66 36.70 -23.81
CA VAL A 122 -48.26 36.45 -25.12
C VAL A 122 -49.36 35.37 -25.01
N VAL A 123 -49.00 34.15 -24.58
CA VAL A 123 -49.93 33.02 -24.68
C VAL A 123 -51.07 33.09 -23.63
N ARG A 124 -50.71 33.32 -22.37
CA ARG A 124 -51.64 33.36 -21.23
C ARG A 124 -52.72 34.46 -21.39
N PRO A 125 -52.44 35.69 -21.79
CA PRO A 125 -53.48 36.72 -21.96
C PRO A 125 -54.46 36.38 -23.07
N ILE A 126 -54.03 35.80 -24.19
CA ILE A 126 -54.87 35.45 -25.31
C ILE A 126 -55.82 34.31 -24.94
N LEU A 127 -55.32 33.31 -24.15
CA LEU A 127 -56.17 32.22 -23.65
C LEU A 127 -57.31 32.71 -22.73
N LYS A 128 -57.11 33.82 -22.03
CA LYS A 128 -58.16 34.44 -21.18
C LYS A 128 -59.18 35.28 -21.94
N GLN A 129 -58.95 35.59 -23.23
CA GLN A 129 -59.88 36.28 -24.06
C GLN A 129 -60.98 35.32 -24.63
N LYS A 130 -62.28 35.67 -24.55
CA LYS A 130 -63.40 34.80 -25.02
C LYS A 130 -63.40 34.57 -26.52
N ASN A 131 -62.74 35.39 -27.32
CA ASN A 131 -62.70 35.28 -28.79
C ASN A 131 -61.24 34.83 -29.18
N GLN A 132 -61.02 33.57 -29.13
CA GLN A 132 -59.75 32.93 -29.56
C GLN A 132 -59.75 32.84 -31.09
N GLY A 133 -59.24 33.83 -31.77
CA GLY A 133 -59.13 33.88 -33.23
C GLY A 133 -58.17 32.84 -33.77
N THR A 134 -58.03 32.77 -35.08
CA THR A 134 -57.19 31.83 -35.86
C THR A 134 -55.71 31.87 -35.47
N GLU A 135 -55.29 32.86 -34.68
CA GLU A 135 -53.88 33.10 -34.27
C GLU A 135 -53.42 32.28 -33.05
N LEU A 136 -54.33 31.65 -32.31
CA LEU A 136 -53.97 30.89 -31.10
C LEU A 136 -53.04 29.71 -31.40
N TYR A 137 -53.30 28.96 -32.47
CA TYR A 137 -52.48 27.79 -32.81
C TYR A 137 -51.01 28.12 -33.10
N PRO A 138 -50.66 29.11 -33.92
CA PRO A 138 -49.28 29.51 -34.14
C PRO A 138 -48.54 29.95 -32.84
N LEU A 139 -49.24 30.64 -31.94
CA LEU A 139 -48.66 31.09 -30.67
C LEU A 139 -48.40 29.94 -29.70
N LEU A 140 -49.31 28.96 -29.61
CA LEU A 140 -49.11 27.75 -28.83
C LEU A 140 -47.97 26.91 -29.40
N MET A 141 -47.89 26.77 -30.74
CA MET A 141 -46.80 26.03 -31.37
C MET A 141 -45.45 26.71 -31.11
N ARG A 142 -45.42 28.04 -31.16
CA ARG A 142 -44.22 28.80 -30.77
C ARG A 142 -43.82 28.54 -29.30
N GLN A 143 -44.80 28.49 -28.38
CA GLN A 143 -44.54 28.17 -26.96
C GLN A 143 -43.99 26.75 -26.81
N VAL A 144 -44.53 25.77 -27.53
CA VAL A 144 -44.03 24.38 -27.53
C VAL A 144 -42.58 24.34 -28.01
N ILE A 145 -42.23 25.04 -29.10
CA ILE A 145 -40.84 25.10 -29.62
C ILE A 145 -39.91 25.72 -28.59
N LEU A 146 -40.32 26.80 -27.93
CA LEU A 146 -39.49 27.45 -26.88
C LEU A 146 -39.28 26.52 -25.69
N THR A 147 -40.30 25.77 -25.28
CA THR A 147 -40.20 24.80 -24.20
C THR A 147 -39.38 23.60 -24.58
N ASP A 148 -39.44 23.15 -25.84
CA ASP A 148 -38.61 22.08 -26.37
C ASP A 148 -37.12 22.48 -26.40
N GLN A 149 -36.82 23.74 -26.77
CA GLN A 149 -35.49 24.29 -26.65
C GLN A 149 -34.98 24.33 -25.19
N LEU A 150 -35.87 24.64 -24.23
CA LEU A 150 -35.55 24.60 -22.81
C LEU A 150 -35.21 23.18 -22.34
N VAL A 151 -36.04 22.18 -22.67
CA VAL A 151 -35.78 20.77 -22.34
C VAL A 151 -34.46 20.31 -22.92
N ASN A 152 -34.19 20.57 -24.18
CA ASN A 152 -32.96 20.21 -24.86
C ASN A 152 -31.73 20.88 -24.19
N GLN A 153 -31.85 22.16 -23.81
CA GLN A 153 -30.72 22.84 -23.15
C GLN A 153 -30.44 22.32 -21.73
N ILE A 154 -31.50 21.95 -20.98
CA ILE A 154 -31.33 21.28 -19.66
C ILE A 154 -30.62 19.94 -19.87
N GLN A 155 -31.05 19.15 -20.87
CA GLN A 155 -30.44 17.85 -21.19
C GLN A 155 -28.99 18.00 -21.57
N ILE A 156 -28.62 18.91 -22.49
CA ILE A 156 -27.23 19.17 -22.88
C ILE A 156 -26.37 19.56 -21.66
N THR A 157 -26.93 20.36 -20.76
CA THR A 157 -26.21 20.77 -19.55
C THR A 157 -26.00 19.61 -18.61
N ALA A 158 -27.00 18.75 -18.42
CA ALA A 158 -26.90 17.52 -17.63
C ALA A 158 -25.87 16.52 -18.22
N GLU A 159 -25.93 16.31 -19.54
CA GLU A 159 -24.97 15.43 -20.25
C GLU A 159 -23.53 15.92 -20.11
N LYS A 160 -23.29 17.22 -20.19
CA LYS A 160 -21.96 17.81 -19.93
C LYS A 160 -21.46 17.53 -18.52
N LYS A 161 -22.34 17.69 -17.50
CA LYS A 161 -21.99 17.38 -16.10
C LYS A 161 -21.62 15.90 -15.95
N ILE A 162 -22.43 14.99 -16.52
CA ILE A 162 -22.16 13.54 -16.51
C ILE A 162 -20.82 13.22 -17.19
N SER A 163 -20.55 13.86 -18.33
CA SER A 163 -19.28 13.68 -19.04
C SER A 163 -18.08 14.16 -18.21
N HIS A 164 -18.18 15.31 -17.56
CA HIS A 164 -17.13 15.78 -16.65
C HIS A 164 -16.93 14.84 -15.46
N LEU A 165 -18.01 14.33 -14.86
CA LEU A 165 -17.95 13.35 -13.79
C LEU A 165 -17.23 12.07 -14.24
N ARG A 166 -17.62 11.52 -15.40
CA ARG A 166 -16.97 10.33 -15.97
C ARG A 166 -15.46 10.54 -16.19
N ASN A 167 -15.09 11.67 -16.77
CA ASN A 167 -13.67 11.99 -16.99
C ASN A 167 -12.93 12.15 -15.67
N PHE A 168 -13.53 12.79 -14.67
CA PHE A 168 -12.95 12.90 -13.33
C PHE A 168 -12.73 11.52 -12.69
N LEU A 169 -13.72 10.62 -12.77
CA LEU A 169 -13.60 9.26 -12.23
C LEU A 169 -12.50 8.45 -12.93
N LEU A 170 -12.38 8.58 -14.26
CA LEU A 170 -11.31 7.92 -15.03
C LEU A 170 -9.93 8.44 -14.63
N ILE A 171 -9.77 9.74 -14.47
CA ILE A 171 -8.51 10.37 -14.03
C ILE A 171 -8.19 9.94 -12.60
N SER A 172 -9.18 9.96 -11.71
CA SER A 172 -9.02 9.51 -10.31
C SER A 172 -8.59 8.04 -10.23
N LEU A 173 -9.21 7.16 -11.03
CA LEU A 173 -8.82 5.75 -11.12
C LEU A 173 -7.37 5.60 -11.58
N LEU A 174 -6.97 6.34 -12.62
CA LEU A 174 -5.60 6.31 -13.14
C LEU A 174 -4.59 6.78 -12.08
N ILE A 175 -4.88 7.89 -11.39
CA ILE A 175 -4.02 8.40 -10.32
C ILE A 175 -3.91 7.39 -9.19
N THR A 176 -5.02 6.81 -8.74
CA THR A 176 -5.03 5.80 -7.66
C THR A 176 -4.20 4.58 -8.04
N THR A 177 -4.32 4.11 -9.29
CA THR A 177 -3.53 2.97 -9.80
C THR A 177 -2.05 3.29 -9.86
N LEU A 178 -1.66 4.48 -10.32
CA LEU A 178 -0.26 4.92 -10.37
C LEU A 178 0.34 5.05 -8.95
N VAL A 179 -0.41 5.66 -8.03
CA VAL A 179 0.02 5.79 -6.62
C VAL A 179 0.17 4.42 -5.97
N GLY A 180 -0.81 3.52 -6.17
CA GLY A 180 -0.75 2.15 -5.65
C GLY A 180 0.45 1.38 -6.22
N SER A 181 0.70 1.48 -7.52
CA SER A 181 1.84 0.84 -8.19
C SER A 181 3.18 1.38 -7.68
N PHE A 182 3.28 2.69 -7.48
CA PHE A 182 4.46 3.33 -6.92
C PHE A 182 4.73 2.89 -5.47
N ILE A 183 3.69 2.84 -4.64
CA ILE A 183 3.79 2.35 -3.26
C ILE A 183 4.22 0.88 -3.26
N PHE A 184 3.64 0.03 -4.12
CA PHE A 184 4.03 -1.37 -4.24
C PHE A 184 5.51 -1.51 -4.61
N TYR A 185 6.00 -0.71 -5.56
CA TYR A 185 7.42 -0.68 -5.93
C TYR A 185 8.32 -0.29 -4.74
N LEU A 186 7.93 0.73 -3.96
CA LEU A 186 8.66 1.13 -2.77
C LEU A 186 8.70 0.02 -1.70
N LEU A 187 7.57 -0.65 -1.45
CA LEU A 187 7.48 -1.75 -0.48
C LEU A 187 8.35 -2.93 -0.90
N LYS A 188 8.33 -3.28 -2.18
CA LYS A 188 9.17 -4.35 -2.73
C LYS A 188 10.65 -4.09 -2.46
N ASN A 189 11.15 -2.91 -2.82
CA ASN A 189 12.58 -2.60 -2.70
C ASN A 189 13.02 -2.31 -1.26
N ARG A 190 12.12 -1.80 -0.41
CA ARG A 190 12.47 -1.38 0.97
C ARG A 190 12.20 -2.45 2.02
N ILE A 191 11.36 -3.43 1.71
CA ILE A 191 10.94 -4.46 2.67
C ILE A 191 11.23 -5.85 2.15
N GLU A 192 10.67 -6.22 1.01
CA GLU A 192 10.74 -7.59 0.49
C GLU A 192 12.19 -8.00 0.19
N GLU A 193 12.91 -7.18 -0.56
CA GLU A 193 14.30 -7.46 -0.94
C GLU A 193 15.25 -7.61 0.26
N PRO A 194 15.27 -6.69 1.26
CA PRO A 194 16.09 -6.84 2.46
C PRO A 194 15.71 -8.03 3.33
N LEU A 195 14.41 -8.35 3.45
CA LEU A 195 13.97 -9.53 4.19
C LEU A 195 14.42 -10.83 3.51
N ASN A 196 14.36 -10.88 2.19
CA ASN A 196 14.85 -12.03 1.43
C ASN A 196 16.37 -12.21 1.62
N GLN A 197 17.16 -11.13 1.61
CA GLN A 197 18.59 -11.18 1.87
C GLN A 197 18.89 -11.70 3.28
N LEU A 198 18.17 -11.24 4.30
CA LEU A 198 18.28 -11.73 5.68
C LEU A 198 17.94 -13.22 5.78
N THR A 199 16.86 -13.64 5.11
CA THR A 199 16.42 -15.04 5.12
C THR A 199 17.42 -15.96 4.42
N GLU A 200 17.95 -15.54 3.26
CA GLU A 200 18.99 -16.28 2.53
C GLU A 200 20.28 -16.41 3.33
N ALA A 201 20.73 -15.31 3.97
CA ALA A 201 21.92 -15.34 4.81
C ALA A 201 21.71 -16.25 6.04
N ALA A 202 20.54 -16.24 6.67
CA ALA A 202 20.22 -17.15 7.76
C ALA A 202 20.26 -18.62 7.31
N HIS A 203 19.77 -18.91 6.09
CA HIS A 203 19.81 -20.25 5.52
C HIS A 203 21.26 -20.70 5.27
N LYS A 204 22.09 -19.86 4.69
CA LYS A 204 23.54 -20.15 4.48
C LYS A 204 24.27 -20.43 5.78
N ILE A 205 24.01 -19.66 6.84
CA ILE A 205 24.56 -19.91 8.17
C ILE A 205 24.12 -21.29 8.70
N SER A 206 22.88 -21.68 8.49
CA SER A 206 22.38 -23.00 8.91
C SER A 206 23.03 -24.16 8.15
N GLU A 207 23.54 -23.91 6.93
CA GLU A 207 24.28 -24.85 6.11
C GLU A 207 25.80 -24.87 6.41
N GLY A 208 26.25 -24.02 7.36
CA GLY A 208 27.66 -23.95 7.79
C GLY A 208 28.47 -22.84 7.11
N GLU A 209 27.87 -22.05 6.23
CA GLU A 209 28.53 -20.89 5.60
C GLU A 209 28.45 -19.66 6.51
N ILE A 210 29.27 -19.60 7.56
CA ILE A 210 29.18 -18.63 8.65
C ILE A 210 29.71 -17.24 8.24
N ASN A 211 30.24 -17.05 7.04
CA ASN A 211 30.95 -15.81 6.66
C ASN A 211 30.06 -14.82 5.88
N GLN A 212 28.77 -14.71 6.21
CA GLN A 212 27.81 -13.85 5.52
C GLN A 212 27.69 -12.50 6.25
N ILE A 213 28.03 -11.41 5.56
CA ILE A 213 27.81 -10.04 6.04
C ILE A 213 26.74 -9.42 5.18
N ILE A 214 25.64 -8.96 5.81
CA ILE A 214 24.51 -8.33 5.14
C ILE A 214 24.69 -6.81 5.23
N HIS A 215 24.64 -6.15 4.07
CA HIS A 215 24.64 -4.69 3.99
C HIS A 215 23.24 -4.20 3.67
N ILE A 216 22.56 -3.63 4.66
CA ILE A 216 21.28 -2.95 4.48
C ILE A 216 21.50 -1.49 4.91
N ASP A 217 21.46 -0.59 3.92
CA ASP A 217 21.61 0.83 4.15
C ASP A 217 20.31 1.43 4.67
N GLY A 218 20.37 2.12 5.80
CA GLY A 218 19.23 2.80 6.38
C GLY A 218 19.40 3.13 7.87
N LYS A 219 18.35 3.70 8.44
CA LYS A 219 18.23 4.00 9.89
C LYS A 219 16.91 3.44 10.43
N ASP A 220 16.30 2.51 9.72
CA ASP A 220 15.05 1.86 10.04
C ASP A 220 15.25 0.56 10.83
N GLU A 221 14.17 -0.11 11.16
CA GLU A 221 14.15 -1.34 11.93
C GLU A 221 14.87 -2.49 11.19
N LEU A 222 14.81 -2.51 9.85
CA LEU A 222 15.51 -3.54 9.04
C LEU A 222 17.01 -3.35 9.07
N SER A 223 17.49 -2.12 9.03
CA SER A 223 18.93 -1.82 9.17
C SER A 223 19.44 -2.21 10.56
N LEU A 224 18.63 -2.02 11.62
CA LEU A 224 18.94 -2.46 12.96
C LEU A 224 18.99 -3.99 13.04
N LEU A 225 18.00 -4.65 12.44
CA LEU A 225 17.93 -6.12 12.38
C LEU A 225 19.14 -6.70 11.65
N ALA A 226 19.55 -6.11 10.52
CA ALA A 226 20.73 -6.54 9.78
C ALA A 226 22.02 -6.41 10.60
N LYS A 227 22.19 -5.31 11.34
CA LYS A 227 23.31 -5.12 12.26
C LYS A 227 23.33 -6.20 13.35
N THR A 228 22.18 -6.42 13.99
CA THR A 228 22.04 -7.44 15.05
C THR A 228 22.34 -8.83 14.50
N PHE A 229 21.87 -9.13 13.29
CA PHE A 229 22.15 -10.38 12.59
C PHE A 229 23.66 -10.55 12.32
N ASN A 230 24.34 -9.51 11.84
CA ASN A 230 25.77 -9.56 11.61
C ASN A 230 26.57 -9.78 12.91
N TYR A 231 26.16 -9.16 14.02
CA TYR A 231 26.76 -9.42 15.34
C TYR A 231 26.56 -10.89 15.77
N MET A 232 25.36 -11.43 15.58
CA MET A 232 25.10 -12.84 15.88
C MET A 232 25.96 -13.77 15.00
N SER A 233 26.04 -13.50 13.70
CA SER A 233 26.87 -14.27 12.76
C SER A 233 28.35 -14.27 13.16
N LEU A 234 28.90 -13.12 13.54
CA LEU A 234 30.26 -12.99 14.05
C LEU A 234 30.48 -13.82 15.33
N SER A 235 29.56 -13.74 16.29
CA SER A 235 29.67 -14.50 17.55
C SER A 235 29.59 -16.03 17.32
N ILE A 236 28.76 -16.46 16.38
CA ILE A 236 28.71 -17.89 15.99
C ILE A 236 30.05 -18.32 15.38
N LYS A 237 30.61 -17.49 14.50
CA LYS A 237 31.93 -17.76 13.89
C LYS A 237 33.04 -17.88 14.95
N GLU A 238 33.14 -16.91 15.85
CA GLU A 238 34.12 -16.95 16.93
C GLU A 238 33.99 -18.23 17.79
N THR A 239 32.74 -18.60 18.12
CA THR A 239 32.49 -19.81 18.89
C THR A 239 32.87 -21.09 18.11
N TYR A 240 32.62 -21.11 16.81
CA TYR A 240 32.96 -22.24 15.94
C TYR A 240 34.47 -22.39 15.80
N ASP A 241 35.19 -21.29 15.55
CA ASP A 241 36.64 -21.26 15.45
C ASP A 241 37.30 -21.72 16.79
N GLU A 242 36.78 -21.30 17.95
CA GLU A 242 37.21 -21.75 19.27
C GLU A 242 36.94 -23.25 19.49
N LEU A 243 35.78 -23.73 19.06
CA LEU A 243 35.45 -25.16 19.18
C LEU A 243 36.34 -26.02 18.30
N GLU A 244 36.63 -25.61 17.07
CA GLU A 244 37.52 -26.31 16.15
C GLU A 244 38.95 -26.39 16.74
N ALA A 245 39.49 -25.28 17.25
CA ALA A 245 40.76 -25.26 17.93
C ALA A 245 40.80 -26.23 19.15
N ARG A 246 39.74 -26.21 19.97
CA ARG A 246 39.63 -27.07 21.15
C ARG A 246 39.51 -28.56 20.76
N VAL A 247 38.79 -28.88 19.70
CA VAL A 247 38.71 -30.26 19.16
C VAL A 247 40.06 -30.71 18.65
N PHE A 248 40.78 -29.85 17.92
CA PHE A 248 42.11 -30.13 17.43
C PHE A 248 43.07 -30.45 18.58
N ASP A 249 43.11 -29.59 19.61
CA ASP A 249 43.98 -29.77 20.78
C ASP A 249 43.68 -31.07 21.54
N ARG A 250 42.36 -31.37 21.73
CA ARG A 250 41.95 -32.60 22.40
C ARG A 250 42.27 -33.84 21.59
N THR A 251 42.15 -33.80 20.28
CA THR A 251 42.52 -34.93 19.40
C THR A 251 44.01 -35.20 19.50
N LYS A 252 44.83 -34.14 19.48
CA LYS A 252 46.30 -34.27 19.65
C LYS A 252 46.69 -34.82 21.03
N GLU A 253 46.00 -34.39 22.08
CA GLU A 253 46.20 -34.92 23.44
C GLU A 253 45.81 -36.41 23.51
N LEU A 254 44.70 -36.81 22.92
CA LEU A 254 44.24 -38.21 22.85
C LEU A 254 45.23 -39.07 22.07
N GLU A 255 45.76 -38.63 20.93
CA GLU A 255 46.78 -39.36 20.19
C GLU A 255 48.04 -39.57 21.03
N ARG A 256 48.49 -38.52 21.76
CA ARG A 256 49.64 -38.63 22.65
C ARG A 256 49.40 -39.61 23.79
N ASN A 257 48.21 -39.59 24.41
CA ASN A 257 47.87 -40.49 25.48
C ASN A 257 47.78 -41.96 24.98
N ASN A 258 47.21 -42.17 23.78
CA ASN A 258 47.16 -43.50 23.17
C ASN A 258 48.54 -44.07 22.90
N LYS A 259 49.44 -43.26 22.31
CA LYS A 259 50.84 -43.69 22.11
C LYS A 259 51.53 -44.00 23.43
N THR A 260 51.27 -43.24 24.48
CA THR A 260 51.84 -43.51 25.83
C THR A 260 51.28 -44.84 26.42
N LEU A 261 49.99 -45.08 26.28
CA LEU A 261 49.34 -46.32 26.72
C LEU A 261 49.88 -47.54 25.96
N GLU A 262 50.05 -47.42 24.64
CA GLU A 262 50.65 -48.45 23.80
C GLU A 262 52.04 -48.81 24.25
N LEU A 263 52.89 -47.81 24.51
CA LEU A 263 54.23 -48.02 25.07
C LEU A 263 54.19 -48.71 26.44
N LEU A 264 53.33 -48.28 27.35
CA LEU A 264 53.17 -48.88 28.66
C LEU A 264 52.72 -50.32 28.56
N PHE A 265 51.80 -50.64 27.65
CA PHE A 265 51.30 -51.97 27.40
C PHE A 265 52.40 -52.87 26.84
N ASP A 266 53.15 -52.42 25.83
CA ASP A 266 54.25 -53.17 25.23
C ASP A 266 55.38 -53.38 26.25
N THR A 267 55.70 -52.39 27.05
CA THR A 267 56.72 -52.52 28.13
C THR A 267 56.24 -53.51 29.20
N ALA A 268 54.96 -53.47 29.62
CA ALA A 268 54.42 -54.41 30.59
C ALA A 268 54.41 -55.85 30.05
N ARG A 269 54.05 -56.02 28.77
CA ARG A 269 54.08 -57.33 28.10
C ARG A 269 55.48 -57.90 28.03
N MET A 270 56.52 -57.10 27.67
CA MET A 270 57.90 -57.52 27.63
C MET A 270 58.46 -57.91 29.02
N THR A 271 57.99 -57.29 30.12
CA THR A 271 58.35 -57.62 31.48
C THR A 271 57.68 -58.87 32.03
N LEU A 272 56.55 -59.30 31.49
CA LEU A 272 55.77 -60.48 31.92
C LEU A 272 56.15 -61.75 31.15
N ASP A 273 56.89 -61.66 30.04
CA ASP A 273 57.24 -62.79 29.19
C ASP A 273 58.60 -63.32 29.69
N ASP A 274 58.52 -64.41 30.48
CA ASP A 274 59.69 -65.08 31.14
C ASP A 274 60.70 -65.74 30.16
N ASP A 275 60.38 -65.82 28.86
CA ASP A 275 61.23 -66.48 27.83
C ASP A 275 62.25 -65.47 27.14
N HIS A 276 62.25 -64.18 27.45
CA HIS A 276 63.18 -63.24 26.88
C HIS A 276 64.08 -62.56 27.93
N PRO A 277 65.34 -63.02 28.04
CA PRO A 277 66.24 -62.58 29.11
C PRO A 277 66.88 -61.19 28.91
N ALA A 278 66.50 -60.43 27.92
CA ALA A 278 67.02 -59.02 27.74
C ALA A 278 65.84 -58.11 27.30
N LEU A 279 65.44 -57.21 28.21
CA LEU A 279 64.58 -56.08 27.82
C LEU A 279 65.29 -55.37 26.63
N ASP A 280 64.54 -55.27 25.53
CA ASP A 280 64.96 -54.45 24.38
C ASP A 280 64.84 -52.98 24.71
N TYR A 281 65.87 -52.48 25.47
CA TYR A 281 65.91 -51.07 25.89
C TYR A 281 65.97 -50.11 24.69
N GLN A 282 66.46 -50.55 23.52
CA GLN A 282 66.52 -49.72 22.31
C GLN A 282 65.06 -49.47 21.75
N HIS A 283 64.25 -50.47 21.79
CA HIS A 283 62.81 -50.34 21.35
C HIS A 283 62.08 -49.37 22.27
N ILE A 284 62.26 -49.48 23.60
CA ILE A 284 61.64 -48.55 24.58
C ILE A 284 62.15 -47.11 24.40
N LEU A 285 63.44 -46.91 24.18
CA LEU A 285 64.04 -45.62 23.93
C LEU A 285 63.53 -44.99 22.61
N GLY A 286 63.41 -45.81 21.55
CA GLY A 286 62.84 -45.36 20.26
C GLY A 286 61.40 -44.91 20.37
N HIS A 287 60.55 -45.63 21.12
CA HIS A 287 59.17 -45.20 21.38
C HIS A 287 59.09 -43.95 22.28
N LEU A 288 59.90 -43.81 23.27
CA LEU A 288 60.02 -42.62 24.13
C LEU A 288 60.44 -41.37 23.31
N SER A 289 61.44 -41.56 22.42
CA SER A 289 61.87 -40.49 21.50
C SER A 289 60.74 -40.03 20.64
N ASN A 290 59.96 -40.92 20.05
CA ASN A 290 58.77 -40.62 19.23
C ASN A 290 57.62 -39.91 20.00
N ILE A 291 57.45 -40.25 21.30
CA ILE A 291 56.38 -39.67 22.13
C ILE A 291 56.78 -38.27 22.66
N THR A 292 58.07 -38.13 23.03
CA THR A 292 58.55 -36.85 23.62
C THR A 292 59.08 -35.90 22.58
N ASP A 293 59.11 -36.29 21.31
CA ASP A 293 59.73 -35.54 20.20
C ASP A 293 61.15 -35.05 20.55
N ASN A 294 61.88 -35.91 21.22
CA ASN A 294 63.24 -35.63 21.73
C ASN A 294 64.13 -36.84 21.44
N ASP A 295 65.13 -36.60 20.56
CA ASP A 295 66.06 -37.64 20.15
C ASP A 295 67.21 -37.92 21.20
N ASN A 296 67.28 -37.10 22.23
CA ASN A 296 68.30 -37.25 23.29
C ASN A 296 67.71 -37.83 24.55
N ILE A 297 67.39 -39.14 24.52
CA ILE A 297 66.89 -39.86 25.68
C ILE A 297 67.92 -40.86 26.09
N GLU A 298 68.39 -40.77 27.36
CA GLU A 298 69.32 -41.68 27.94
C GLU A 298 68.70 -42.54 29.03
N LEU A 299 68.96 -43.84 29.00
CA LEU A 299 68.55 -44.78 30.03
C LEU A 299 69.66 -45.09 30.99
N CYS A 300 69.53 -44.74 32.26
CA CYS A 300 70.49 -45.10 33.31
C CYS A 300 70.03 -46.35 34.04
N LEU A 301 70.82 -47.40 33.93
CA LEU A 301 70.56 -48.70 34.63
C LEU A 301 71.39 -48.75 35.91
N PHE A 302 70.78 -49.02 37.03
CA PHE A 302 71.41 -49.22 38.31
C PHE A 302 71.42 -50.69 38.73
N THR A 303 72.54 -51.22 39.12
CA THR A 303 72.57 -52.57 39.68
C THR A 303 72.19 -52.60 41.16
N SER A 304 71.61 -53.69 41.64
CA SER A 304 71.18 -53.88 43.04
C SER A 304 72.21 -53.71 44.11
N GLN A 305 73.52 -53.49 43.75
CA GLN A 305 74.65 -53.24 44.68
C GLN A 305 75.10 -51.77 44.73
N GLY A 306 74.38 -50.87 44.09
CA GLY A 306 74.63 -49.43 44.19
C GLY A 306 75.95 -48.92 43.57
N LYS A 307 76.61 -49.75 42.71
CA LYS A 307 77.79 -49.28 41.92
C LYS A 307 77.32 -49.03 40.48
N GLN A 308 77.66 -47.85 39.94
CA GLN A 308 77.51 -47.56 38.53
C GLN A 308 78.23 -48.58 37.68
N PRO A 309 77.68 -48.94 36.51
CA PRO A 309 78.30 -49.84 35.55
C PRO A 309 79.56 -49.24 34.95
#